data_6f2310f234a20a2ba810c9dd4b334387
#
_entry.id   6f2310f234a20a2ba810c9dd4b334387
#
_cell.length_a   1.000
_cell.length_b   1.000
_cell.length_c   1.000
_cell.angle_alpha   90.00
_cell.angle_beta   90.00
_cell.angle_gamma   90.00
#
_symmetry.space_group_name_H-M   'P 1'
#
loop_
_entity.id
_entity.type
_entity.pdbx_description
1 polymer ?
#
loop_
_entity_poly.entity_id
_entity_poly.type
_entity_poly.pdbx_seq_one_letter_code
_entity_poly.pdbx_strand_id
1 'polypeptide(L)'
;YPVGIQTFEKLREEKNQTIQYYDQNAADFVENTRNVDFHVMQDEFIEGLPAGAKILDLGCGSGRDTKYFLEHGYRVDAIDGSAELCALASEYTGISVKCQLFQELDASEVYDGIWACSSLLHLSYGELDEVLYRIEKALKPQGILYMSFKYGVFEGERNGRYFLDFTEEKLEQLLKKHSDLQQLRNFLTEDVRPDREERWLNLFLKKINS
;
A
#
# COMPACT_ATOMS: atom_id res chain seq x y z
N TYR A 1 13.21 -15.55 -31.23
CA TYR A 1 13.50 -14.24 -30.58
C TYR A 1 12.60 -14.06 -29.38
N PRO A 2 13.12 -13.60 -28.25
CA PRO A 2 12.43 -13.81 -26.99
C PRO A 2 11.30 -12.78 -26.82
N VAL A 3 10.10 -13.30 -26.86
CA VAL A 3 8.86 -12.59 -26.51
C VAL A 3 8.92 -12.05 -25.06
N GLY A 4 9.85 -12.56 -24.24
CA GLY A 4 10.01 -12.15 -22.85
C GLY A 4 10.68 -10.78 -22.63
N ILE A 5 11.59 -10.35 -23.50
CA ILE A 5 12.34 -9.11 -23.31
C ILE A 5 11.46 -7.88 -23.61
N GLN A 6 10.65 -7.94 -24.67
CA GLN A 6 9.71 -6.85 -24.98
C GLN A 6 8.62 -6.68 -23.93
N THR A 7 8.22 -7.78 -23.29
CA THR A 7 7.18 -7.73 -22.24
C THR A 7 7.73 -7.13 -20.94
N PHE A 8 8.98 -7.40 -20.58
CA PHE A 8 9.65 -6.83 -19.43
C PHE A 8 9.95 -5.33 -19.60
N GLU A 9 10.37 -4.91 -20.79
CA GLU A 9 10.60 -3.49 -21.10
C GLU A 9 9.30 -2.70 -21.08
N LYS A 10 8.24 -3.23 -21.68
CA LYS A 10 6.92 -2.59 -21.69
C LYS A 10 6.32 -2.48 -20.27
N LEU A 11 6.44 -3.51 -19.47
CA LEU A 11 6.03 -3.48 -18.05
C LEU A 11 6.87 -2.49 -17.24
N ARG A 12 8.14 -2.35 -17.53
CA ARG A 12 9.03 -1.38 -16.93
C ARG A 12 8.68 0.06 -17.31
N GLU A 13 8.29 0.28 -18.56
CA GLU A 13 7.85 1.60 -19.05
C GLU A 13 6.50 2.00 -18.43
N GLU A 14 5.55 1.08 -18.33
CA GLU A 14 4.26 1.32 -17.67
C GLU A 14 4.39 1.57 -16.16
N LYS A 15 5.28 0.87 -15.46
CA LYS A 15 5.62 1.11 -14.05
C LYS A 15 6.31 2.45 -13.86
N ASN A 16 7.23 2.79 -14.75
CA ASN A 16 7.92 4.08 -14.73
C ASN A 16 6.94 5.24 -14.90
N GLN A 17 5.86 5.06 -15.65
CA GLN A 17 4.87 6.10 -15.91
C GLN A 17 4.11 6.51 -14.63
N THR A 18 3.67 5.56 -13.81
CA THR A 18 3.02 5.87 -12.52
C THR A 18 4.00 6.54 -11.55
N ILE A 19 5.23 6.03 -11.45
CA ILE A 19 6.29 6.62 -10.62
C ILE A 19 6.63 8.03 -11.11
N GLN A 20 6.76 8.24 -12.41
CA GLN A 20 7.00 9.54 -13.01
C GLN A 20 5.88 10.53 -12.68
N TYR A 21 4.62 10.08 -12.70
CA TYR A 21 3.50 10.92 -12.28
C TYR A 21 3.70 11.44 -10.86
N TYR A 22 4.04 10.56 -9.91
CA TYR A 22 4.27 10.96 -8.53
C TYR A 22 5.51 11.81 -8.36
N ASP A 23 6.59 11.57 -9.11
CA ASP A 23 7.77 12.42 -9.10
C ASP A 23 7.45 13.85 -9.59
N GLN A 24 6.65 13.97 -10.64
CA GLN A 24 6.27 15.26 -11.21
C GLN A 24 5.22 16.00 -10.38
N ASN A 25 4.38 15.29 -9.64
CA ASN A 25 3.26 15.84 -8.88
C ASN A 25 3.44 15.70 -7.36
N ALA A 26 4.65 15.43 -6.89
CA ALA A 26 4.92 15.11 -5.49
C ALA A 26 4.48 16.23 -4.53
N ALA A 27 4.80 17.49 -4.84
CA ALA A 27 4.42 18.63 -4.01
C ALA A 27 2.90 18.79 -3.89
N ASP A 28 2.18 18.67 -4.99
CA ASP A 28 0.72 18.76 -5.01
C ASP A 28 0.08 17.59 -4.28
N PHE A 29 0.62 16.38 -4.45
CA PHE A 29 0.17 15.19 -3.74
C PHE A 29 0.32 15.34 -2.23
N VAL A 30 1.47 15.83 -1.78
CA VAL A 30 1.73 16.09 -0.36
C VAL A 30 0.76 17.13 0.19
N GLU A 31 0.54 18.25 -0.51
CA GLU A 31 -0.41 19.28 -0.11
C GLU A 31 -1.84 18.75 0.04
N ASN A 32 -2.25 17.89 -0.88
CA ASN A 32 -3.62 17.34 -0.92
C ASN A 32 -3.86 16.18 0.06
N THR A 33 -2.83 15.55 0.59
CA THR A 33 -2.99 14.32 1.38
C THR A 33 -2.45 14.39 2.81
N ARG A 34 -1.40 15.16 3.05
CA ARG A 34 -0.67 15.16 4.33
C ARG A 34 -1.53 15.56 5.53
N ASN A 35 -2.39 16.56 5.37
CA ASN A 35 -3.21 17.11 6.45
C ASN A 35 -4.63 16.53 6.49
N VAL A 36 -4.92 15.53 5.66
CA VAL A 36 -6.21 14.86 5.66
C VAL A 36 -6.30 13.97 6.90
N ASP A 37 -7.37 14.11 7.66
CA ASP A 37 -7.62 13.31 8.85
C ASP A 37 -8.03 11.88 8.46
N PHE A 38 -7.24 10.91 8.89
CA PHE A 38 -7.47 9.48 8.64
C PHE A 38 -7.37 8.66 9.94
N HIS A 39 -7.52 9.32 11.09
CA HIS A 39 -7.27 8.70 12.40
C HIS A 39 -8.16 7.50 12.69
N VAL A 40 -9.40 7.47 12.23
CA VAL A 40 -10.32 6.35 12.49
C VAL A 40 -9.75 5.03 11.96
N MET A 41 -9.24 5.04 10.72
CA MET A 41 -8.66 3.85 10.11
C MET A 41 -7.29 3.51 10.69
N GLN A 42 -6.47 4.52 10.93
CA GLN A 42 -5.16 4.35 11.57
C GLN A 42 -5.31 3.74 12.98
N ASP A 43 -6.25 4.22 13.76
CA ASP A 43 -6.53 3.70 15.11
C ASP A 43 -7.02 2.25 15.08
N GLU A 44 -7.93 1.92 14.16
CA GLU A 44 -8.41 0.54 14.00
C GLU A 44 -7.25 -0.43 13.69
N PHE A 45 -6.31 0.01 12.84
CA PHE A 45 -5.13 -0.79 12.51
C PHE A 45 -4.23 -1.03 13.72
N ILE A 46 -3.86 0.02 14.44
CA ILE A 46 -2.93 -0.11 15.57
C ILE A 46 -3.55 -0.79 16.80
N GLU A 47 -4.87 -0.73 16.96
CA GLU A 47 -5.59 -1.48 17.99
C GLU A 47 -5.39 -2.99 17.86
N GLY A 48 -5.19 -3.50 16.66
CA GLY A 48 -4.90 -4.91 16.38
C GLY A 48 -3.45 -5.32 16.61
N LEU A 49 -2.56 -4.40 16.97
CA LEU A 49 -1.13 -4.64 17.09
C LEU A 49 -0.67 -4.61 18.56
N PRO A 50 0.40 -5.36 18.92
CA PRO A 50 1.02 -5.23 20.23
C PRO A 50 1.61 -3.82 20.42
N ALA A 51 1.73 -3.39 21.67
CA ALA A 51 2.36 -2.12 22.01
C ALA A 51 3.80 -2.07 21.50
N GLY A 52 4.20 -0.95 20.88
CA GLY A 52 5.54 -0.79 20.32
C GLY A 52 5.84 -1.65 19.09
N ALA A 53 4.82 -2.20 18.47
CA ALA A 53 4.94 -3.05 17.29
C ALA A 53 5.75 -2.41 16.17
N LYS A 54 6.33 -3.25 15.31
CA LYS A 54 7.02 -2.82 14.10
C LYS A 54 6.07 -2.84 12.90
N ILE A 55 5.91 -1.70 12.26
CA ILE A 55 5.01 -1.47 11.14
C ILE A 55 5.83 -1.19 9.88
N LEU A 56 5.41 -1.74 8.75
CA LEU A 56 5.85 -1.31 7.42
C LEU A 56 4.74 -0.47 6.78
N ASP A 57 5.05 0.77 6.46
CA ASP A 57 4.20 1.64 5.63
C ASP A 57 4.61 1.43 4.17
N LEU A 58 3.81 0.63 3.47
CA LEU A 58 4.08 0.15 2.12
C LEU A 58 3.44 1.09 1.10
N GLY A 59 4.25 2.00 0.54
CA GLY A 59 3.77 3.09 -0.30
C GLY A 59 3.34 4.28 0.55
N CYS A 60 4.28 4.86 1.30
CA CYS A 60 3.97 5.87 2.33
C CYS A 60 3.55 7.23 1.79
N GLY A 61 3.79 7.52 0.51
CA GLY A 61 3.40 8.78 -0.12
C GLY A 61 3.95 10.00 0.63
N SER A 62 3.06 10.83 1.15
CA SER A 62 3.42 12.04 1.91
C SER A 62 4.05 11.79 3.27
N GLY A 63 3.98 10.57 3.78
CA GLY A 63 4.43 10.22 5.13
C GLY A 63 3.40 10.49 6.23
N ARG A 64 2.16 10.83 5.87
CA ARG A 64 1.08 11.12 6.83
C ARG A 64 0.89 9.99 7.84
N ASP A 65 0.74 8.76 7.35
CA ASP A 65 0.45 7.60 8.20
C ASP A 65 1.69 7.16 8.99
N THR A 66 2.85 7.18 8.35
CA THR A 66 4.14 6.91 9.03
C THR A 66 4.32 7.82 10.24
N LYS A 67 4.09 9.12 10.08
CA LYS A 67 4.23 10.07 11.17
C LYS A 67 3.22 9.81 12.28
N TYR A 68 1.98 9.50 11.93
CA TYR A 68 0.94 9.13 12.89
C TYR A 68 1.36 7.94 13.75
N PHE A 69 1.85 6.87 13.13
CA PHE A 69 2.28 5.68 13.86
C PHE A 69 3.50 5.94 14.73
N LEU A 70 4.48 6.72 14.26
CA LEU A 70 5.64 7.10 15.06
C LEU A 70 5.23 7.90 16.31
N GLU A 71 4.32 8.86 16.16
CA GLU A 71 3.81 9.69 17.26
C GLU A 71 2.99 8.86 18.28
N HIS A 72 2.47 7.71 17.87
CA HIS A 72 1.73 6.79 18.76
C HIS A 72 2.59 5.67 19.35
N GLY A 73 3.92 5.80 19.25
CA GLY A 73 4.85 4.90 19.93
C GLY A 73 5.24 3.64 19.16
N TYR A 74 4.94 3.57 17.86
CA TYR A 74 5.30 2.43 17.02
C TYR A 74 6.63 2.67 16.31
N ARG A 75 7.32 1.57 15.97
CA ARG A 75 8.50 1.59 15.10
C ARG A 75 8.02 1.43 13.67
N VAL A 76 8.50 2.27 12.76
CA VAL A 76 8.02 2.27 11.37
C VAL A 76 9.18 2.24 10.40
N ASP A 77 9.13 1.28 9.47
CA ASP A 77 9.87 1.35 8.22
C ASP A 77 8.89 1.83 7.14
N ALA A 78 9.34 2.72 6.26
CA ALA A 78 8.52 3.25 5.20
C ALA A 78 9.24 3.13 3.86
N ILE A 79 8.51 2.73 2.84
CA ILE A 79 9.00 2.66 1.47
C ILE A 79 8.03 3.34 0.50
N ASP A 80 8.57 3.88 -0.58
CA ASP A 80 7.79 4.41 -1.69
C ASP A 80 8.59 4.26 -2.99
N GLY A 81 7.89 4.14 -4.11
CA GLY A 81 8.55 4.04 -5.42
C GLY A 81 9.02 5.36 -6.00
N SER A 82 8.49 6.49 -5.51
CA SER A 82 8.87 7.82 -5.97
C SER A 82 10.01 8.40 -5.14
N ALA A 83 11.14 8.68 -5.75
CA ALA A 83 12.28 9.30 -5.08
C ALA A 83 11.94 10.68 -4.51
N GLU A 84 11.12 11.47 -5.21
CA GLU A 84 10.67 12.78 -4.76
C GLU A 84 9.77 12.68 -3.52
N LEU A 85 8.82 11.74 -3.51
CA LEU A 85 8.00 11.49 -2.33
C LEU A 85 8.83 10.95 -1.16
N CYS A 86 9.79 10.07 -1.41
CA CYS A 86 10.69 9.56 -0.37
C CYS A 86 11.46 10.70 0.31
N ALA A 87 11.96 11.67 -0.45
CA ALA A 87 12.65 12.83 0.09
C ALA A 87 11.75 13.69 0.96
N LEU A 88 10.55 14.02 0.46
CA LEU A 88 9.58 14.82 1.20
C LEU A 88 9.07 14.12 2.46
N ALA A 89 8.79 12.82 2.37
CA ALA A 89 8.34 12.03 3.51
C ALA A 89 9.44 11.84 4.56
N SER A 90 10.70 11.66 4.14
CA SER A 90 11.83 11.56 5.06
C SER A 90 12.02 12.86 5.86
N GLU A 91 11.92 13.99 5.22
CA GLU A 91 12.00 15.30 5.89
C GLU A 91 10.84 15.48 6.90
N TYR A 92 9.63 15.12 6.48
CA TYR A 92 8.44 15.29 7.30
C TYR A 92 8.39 14.35 8.51
N THR A 93 8.78 13.09 8.33
CA THR A 93 8.66 12.05 9.37
C THR A 93 9.87 11.96 10.29
N GLY A 94 11.03 12.40 9.83
CA GLY A 94 12.29 12.30 10.57
C GLY A 94 12.97 10.92 10.44
N ILE A 95 12.38 9.98 9.68
CA ILE A 95 13.02 8.70 9.37
C ILE A 95 13.49 8.68 7.90
N SER A 96 14.44 7.80 7.59
CA SER A 96 14.86 7.58 6.22
C SER A 96 13.87 6.69 5.47
N VAL A 97 13.06 7.28 4.61
CA VAL A 97 12.13 6.55 3.74
C VAL A 97 12.91 5.94 2.58
N LYS A 98 12.78 4.64 2.39
CA LYS A 98 13.50 3.92 1.36
C LYS A 98 12.78 4.01 0.01
N CYS A 99 13.50 4.42 -1.03
CA CYS A 99 13.00 4.37 -2.40
C CYS A 99 13.11 2.93 -2.91
N GLN A 100 11.98 2.24 -2.95
CA GLN A 100 11.93 0.81 -3.27
C GLN A 100 10.59 0.45 -3.90
N LEU A 101 10.60 -0.42 -4.90
CA LEU A 101 9.39 -0.98 -5.48
C LEU A 101 8.79 -2.05 -4.55
N PHE A 102 7.47 -2.25 -4.63
CA PHE A 102 6.79 -3.30 -3.85
C PHE A 102 7.36 -4.69 -4.17
N GLN A 103 7.71 -4.93 -5.43
CA GLN A 103 8.28 -6.18 -5.90
C GLN A 103 9.68 -6.47 -5.35
N GLU A 104 10.33 -5.48 -4.79
CA GLU A 104 11.66 -5.61 -4.17
C GLU A 104 11.60 -5.91 -2.67
N LEU A 105 10.39 -5.95 -2.10
CA LEU A 105 10.22 -6.31 -0.69
C LEU A 105 10.78 -7.72 -0.44
N ASP A 106 11.79 -7.81 0.42
CA ASP A 106 12.46 -9.06 0.76
C ASP A 106 12.76 -9.12 2.26
N ALA A 107 11.70 -9.10 3.05
CA ALA A 107 11.75 -9.28 4.49
C ALA A 107 11.12 -10.61 4.87
N SER A 108 11.56 -11.21 5.97
CA SER A 108 11.02 -12.46 6.47
C SER A 108 10.70 -12.33 7.96
N GLU A 109 9.40 -12.37 8.29
CA GLU A 109 8.89 -12.31 9.67
C GLU A 109 9.45 -11.10 10.46
N VAL A 110 9.42 -9.92 9.85
CA VAL A 110 9.96 -8.69 10.42
C VAL A 110 8.87 -7.81 11.04
N TYR A 111 7.68 -7.79 10.42
CA TYR A 111 6.65 -6.80 10.74
C TYR A 111 5.47 -7.41 11.49
N ASP A 112 5.04 -6.74 12.55
CA ASP A 112 3.79 -7.02 13.25
C ASP A 112 2.58 -6.52 12.46
N GLY A 113 2.76 -5.45 11.69
CA GLY A 113 1.75 -4.88 10.84
C GLY A 113 2.33 -4.34 9.54
N ILE A 114 1.57 -4.50 8.45
CA ILE A 114 1.87 -3.88 7.16
C ILE A 114 0.67 -3.04 6.75
N TRP A 115 0.93 -1.76 6.49
CA TRP A 115 -0.06 -0.77 6.11
C TRP A 115 0.16 -0.37 4.66
N ALA A 116 -0.82 -0.69 3.80
CA ALA A 116 -0.78 -0.39 2.36
C ALA A 116 -2.02 0.42 1.97
N CYS A 117 -2.05 1.67 2.41
CA CYS A 117 -3.17 2.57 2.18
C CYS A 117 -3.10 3.19 0.79
N SER A 118 -4.05 2.84 -0.06
CA SER A 118 -4.16 3.42 -1.42
C SER A 118 -2.85 3.35 -2.21
N SER A 119 -2.12 2.24 -2.09
CA SER A 119 -0.80 2.08 -2.70
C SER A 119 -0.72 0.87 -3.64
N LEU A 120 -1.15 -0.30 -3.22
CA LEU A 120 -1.12 -1.52 -4.04
C LEU A 120 -2.06 -1.46 -5.24
N LEU A 121 -2.98 -0.51 -5.24
CA LEU A 121 -3.92 -0.26 -6.34
C LEU A 121 -3.24 0.16 -7.66
N HIS A 122 -1.96 0.49 -7.64
CA HIS A 122 -1.18 0.81 -8.84
C HIS A 122 -0.49 -0.40 -9.48
N LEU A 123 -0.66 -1.58 -8.90
CA LEU A 123 -0.17 -2.84 -9.46
C LEU A 123 -1.22 -3.47 -10.39
N SER A 124 -0.78 -4.24 -11.38
CA SER A 124 -1.68 -5.14 -12.09
C SER A 124 -2.13 -6.28 -11.16
N TYR A 125 -3.19 -6.98 -11.53
CA TYR A 125 -3.69 -8.12 -10.75
C TYR A 125 -2.59 -9.18 -10.53
N GLY A 126 -1.84 -9.52 -11.58
CA GLY A 126 -0.75 -10.49 -11.49
C GLY A 126 0.41 -10.02 -10.62
N GLU A 127 0.75 -8.73 -10.68
CA GLU A 127 1.78 -8.14 -9.82
C GLU A 127 1.34 -8.10 -8.36
N LEU A 128 0.09 -7.77 -8.10
CA LEU A 128 -0.47 -7.80 -6.75
C LEU A 128 -0.44 -9.20 -6.15
N ASP A 129 -0.80 -10.21 -6.94
CA ASP A 129 -0.75 -11.61 -6.52
C ASP A 129 0.67 -12.00 -6.04
N GLU A 130 1.70 -11.63 -6.80
CA GLU A 130 3.10 -11.86 -6.41
C GLU A 130 3.50 -11.05 -5.17
N VAL A 131 3.16 -9.78 -5.12
CA VAL A 131 3.50 -8.90 -3.98
C VAL A 131 2.85 -9.39 -2.70
N LEU A 132 1.65 -9.94 -2.75
CA LEU A 132 1.00 -10.53 -1.57
C LEU A 132 1.81 -11.68 -0.96
N TYR A 133 2.45 -12.52 -1.75
CA TYR A 133 3.36 -13.54 -1.22
C TYR A 133 4.56 -12.92 -0.48
N ARG A 134 5.09 -11.82 -0.99
CA ARG A 134 6.17 -11.08 -0.32
C ARG A 134 5.70 -10.45 0.99
N ILE A 135 4.48 -9.93 1.01
CA ILE A 135 3.85 -9.37 2.22
C ILE A 135 3.64 -10.48 3.26
N GLU A 136 3.10 -11.61 2.86
CA GLU A 136 2.94 -12.79 3.73
C GLU A 136 4.25 -13.20 4.38
N LYS A 137 5.31 -13.27 3.59
CA LYS A 137 6.66 -13.61 4.09
C LYS A 137 7.18 -12.55 5.07
N ALA A 138 6.93 -11.28 4.80
CA ALA A 138 7.40 -10.15 5.61
C ALA A 138 6.68 -10.04 6.95
N LEU A 139 5.43 -10.49 7.03
CA LEU A 139 4.63 -10.49 8.25
C LEU A 139 5.10 -11.57 9.22
N LYS A 140 5.15 -11.22 10.50
CA LYS A 140 5.25 -12.21 11.58
C LYS A 140 3.96 -13.02 11.66
N PRO A 141 4.00 -14.26 12.22
CA PRO A 141 2.77 -14.98 12.56
C PRO A 141 1.84 -14.10 13.40
N GLN A 142 0.56 -14.10 13.08
CA GLN A 142 -0.48 -13.24 13.67
C GLN A 142 -0.37 -11.77 13.29
N GLY A 143 0.53 -11.40 12.40
CA GLY A 143 0.67 -10.04 11.89
C GLY A 143 -0.55 -9.60 11.08
N ILE A 144 -0.80 -8.30 11.08
CA ILE A 144 -1.98 -7.68 10.46
C ILE A 144 -1.57 -6.95 9.17
N LEU A 145 -2.32 -7.18 8.12
CA LEU A 145 -2.24 -6.42 6.86
C LEU A 145 -3.48 -5.54 6.72
N TYR A 146 -3.27 -4.26 6.48
CA TYR A 146 -4.30 -3.36 5.97
C TYR A 146 -3.97 -3.00 4.53
N MET A 147 -4.98 -3.05 3.67
CA MET A 147 -4.86 -2.53 2.31
C MET A 147 -6.19 -1.94 1.84
N SER A 148 -6.10 -0.98 0.92
CA SER A 148 -7.28 -0.33 0.36
C SER A 148 -7.17 -0.14 -1.15
N PHE A 149 -8.32 -0.23 -1.81
CA PHE A 149 -8.47 -0.11 -3.26
C PHE A 149 -9.69 0.75 -3.57
N LYS A 150 -9.68 1.40 -4.72
CA LYS A 150 -10.92 2.00 -5.24
C LYS A 150 -11.92 0.89 -5.54
N TYR A 151 -13.16 1.11 -5.18
CA TYR A 151 -14.24 0.17 -5.45
C TYR A 151 -14.66 0.24 -6.91
N GLY A 152 -14.65 -0.89 -7.59
CA GLY A 152 -15.09 -0.99 -8.98
C GLY A 152 -14.47 -2.17 -9.72
N VAL A 153 -14.65 -2.18 -11.04
CA VAL A 153 -14.21 -3.27 -11.92
C VAL A 153 -13.11 -2.83 -12.91
N PHE A 154 -12.71 -1.58 -12.84
CA PHE A 154 -11.75 -1.02 -13.79
C PHE A 154 -10.33 -1.51 -13.50
N GLU A 155 -9.61 -1.84 -14.55
CA GLU A 155 -8.17 -2.04 -14.50
C GLU A 155 -7.53 -1.38 -15.73
N GLY A 156 -6.56 -0.49 -15.51
CA GLY A 156 -5.85 0.19 -16.58
C GLY A 156 -5.36 1.58 -16.17
N GLU A 157 -5.06 2.40 -17.17
CA GLU A 157 -4.57 3.75 -16.97
C GLU A 157 -5.72 4.75 -16.78
N ARG A 158 -5.58 5.60 -15.77
CA ARG A 158 -6.39 6.80 -15.57
C ARG A 158 -5.49 7.96 -15.17
N ASN A 159 -5.55 9.06 -15.90
CA ASN A 159 -4.83 10.29 -15.56
C ASN A 159 -3.32 10.10 -15.30
N GLY A 160 -2.66 9.30 -16.13
CA GLY A 160 -1.21 9.06 -16.03
C GLY A 160 -0.78 8.03 -15.01
N ARG A 161 -1.72 7.33 -14.38
CA ARG A 161 -1.44 6.29 -13.39
C ARG A 161 -2.19 5.00 -13.72
N TYR A 162 -1.57 3.87 -13.42
CA TYR A 162 -2.24 2.57 -13.50
C TYR A 162 -3.08 2.35 -12.25
N PHE A 163 -4.32 1.86 -12.43
CA PHE A 163 -5.23 1.53 -11.33
C PHE A 163 -5.81 0.14 -11.48
N LEU A 164 -5.91 -0.54 -10.36
CA LEU A 164 -6.59 -1.83 -10.21
C LEU A 164 -7.70 -1.65 -9.17
N ASP A 165 -8.93 -1.48 -9.65
CA ASP A 165 -10.09 -1.38 -8.78
C ASP A 165 -10.54 -2.77 -8.33
N PHE A 166 -11.18 -2.85 -7.16
CA PHE A 166 -11.65 -4.11 -6.59
C PHE A 166 -13.12 -4.06 -6.22
N THR A 167 -13.77 -5.22 -6.38
CA THR A 167 -15.05 -5.57 -5.78
C THR A 167 -14.80 -6.68 -4.76
N GLU A 168 -15.79 -6.95 -3.91
CA GLU A 168 -15.72 -8.05 -2.95
C GLU A 168 -15.50 -9.41 -3.63
N GLU A 169 -16.12 -9.63 -4.79
CA GLU A 169 -15.99 -10.88 -5.56
C GLU A 169 -14.55 -11.08 -6.09
N LYS A 170 -13.97 -10.03 -6.65
CA LYS A 170 -12.60 -10.06 -7.18
C LYS A 170 -11.59 -10.26 -6.05
N LEU A 171 -11.83 -9.64 -4.91
CA LEU A 171 -11.04 -9.83 -3.71
C LEU A 171 -11.08 -11.28 -3.23
N GLU A 172 -12.27 -11.85 -3.15
CA GLU A 172 -12.46 -13.24 -2.72
C GLU A 172 -11.69 -14.22 -3.62
N GLN A 173 -11.70 -13.99 -4.93
CA GLN A 173 -10.92 -14.78 -5.88
C GLN A 173 -9.41 -14.67 -5.63
N LEU A 174 -8.91 -13.46 -5.35
CA LEU A 174 -7.50 -13.24 -5.04
C LEU A 174 -7.10 -13.96 -3.75
N LEU A 175 -7.90 -13.83 -2.70
CA LEU A 175 -7.60 -14.42 -1.39
C LEU A 175 -7.65 -15.94 -1.37
N LYS A 176 -8.35 -16.58 -2.29
CA LYS A 176 -8.31 -18.05 -2.44
C LYS A 176 -6.91 -18.59 -2.71
N LYS A 177 -6.05 -17.79 -3.32
CA LYS A 177 -4.65 -18.15 -3.59
C LYS A 177 -3.72 -17.89 -2.41
N HIS A 178 -4.21 -17.20 -1.37
CA HIS A 178 -3.44 -16.73 -0.23
C HIS A 178 -4.06 -17.22 1.08
N SER A 179 -4.08 -18.55 1.23
CA SER A 179 -4.74 -19.23 2.37
C SER A 179 -4.11 -18.91 3.73
N ASP A 180 -2.88 -18.39 3.77
CA ASP A 180 -2.23 -17.94 4.99
C ASP A 180 -2.75 -16.60 5.49
N LEU A 181 -3.49 -15.87 4.66
CA LEU A 181 -4.14 -14.61 5.03
C LEU A 181 -5.62 -14.86 5.32
N GLN A 182 -5.99 -14.69 6.58
CA GLN A 182 -7.39 -14.73 7.00
C GLN A 182 -7.98 -13.34 6.95
N GLN A 183 -9.08 -13.19 6.23
CA GLN A 183 -9.83 -11.95 6.21
C GLN A 183 -10.52 -11.73 7.56
N LEU A 184 -10.20 -10.62 8.24
CA LEU A 184 -10.84 -10.21 9.47
C LEU A 184 -12.06 -9.35 9.20
N ARG A 185 -11.93 -8.39 8.28
CA ARG A 185 -12.97 -7.44 7.95
C ARG A 185 -12.75 -6.86 6.56
N ASN A 186 -13.81 -6.67 5.80
CA ASN A 186 -13.83 -5.76 4.65
C ASN A 186 -15.03 -4.83 4.75
N PHE A 187 -14.87 -3.60 4.27
CA PHE A 187 -15.96 -2.63 4.29
C PHE A 187 -15.69 -1.49 3.31
N LEU A 188 -16.76 -0.82 2.92
CA LEU A 188 -16.68 0.32 2.02
C LEU A 188 -16.68 1.62 2.81
N THR A 189 -15.85 2.56 2.38
CA THR A 189 -15.86 3.94 2.88
C THR A 189 -15.96 4.91 1.72
N GLU A 190 -16.43 6.12 2.02
CA GLU A 190 -16.34 7.24 1.09
C GLU A 190 -14.97 7.91 1.22
N ASP A 191 -14.55 8.62 0.17
CA ASP A 191 -13.31 9.38 0.21
C ASP A 191 -13.42 10.47 1.28
N VAL A 192 -12.43 10.56 2.17
CA VAL A 192 -12.42 11.55 3.27
C VAL A 192 -12.08 12.96 2.79
N ARG A 193 -11.59 13.11 1.56
CA ARG A 193 -11.30 14.41 0.98
C ARG A 193 -12.59 15.08 0.52
N PRO A 194 -12.79 16.39 0.76
CA PRO A 194 -13.93 17.10 0.24
C PRO A 194 -13.97 17.06 -1.30
N ASP A 195 -15.16 17.07 -1.88
CA ASP A 195 -15.41 17.05 -3.33
C ASP A 195 -14.98 15.79 -4.08
N ARG A 196 -14.80 14.66 -3.37
CA ARG A 196 -14.53 13.34 -3.95
C ARG A 196 -15.72 12.40 -3.75
N GLU A 197 -16.11 11.71 -4.82
CA GLU A 197 -17.25 10.76 -4.83
C GLU A 197 -16.80 9.30 -4.86
N GLU A 198 -15.48 9.04 -4.90
CA GLU A 198 -14.95 7.68 -4.94
C GLU A 198 -15.27 6.93 -3.64
N ARG A 199 -15.60 5.65 -3.79
CA ARG A 199 -15.69 4.72 -2.67
C ARG A 199 -14.44 3.84 -2.60
N TRP A 200 -14.09 3.45 -1.40
CA TRP A 200 -12.90 2.66 -1.12
C TRP A 200 -13.28 1.33 -0.49
N LEU A 201 -12.68 0.26 -0.97
CA LEU A 201 -12.75 -1.05 -0.33
C LEU A 201 -11.55 -1.18 0.60
N ASN A 202 -11.85 -1.33 1.89
CA ASN A 202 -10.86 -1.47 2.95
C ASN A 202 -10.83 -2.90 3.46
N LEU A 203 -9.63 -3.42 3.71
CA LEU A 203 -9.42 -4.79 4.16
C LEU A 203 -8.46 -4.85 5.32
N PHE A 204 -8.85 -5.63 6.34
CA PHE A 204 -7.95 -6.11 7.38
C PHE A 204 -7.81 -7.62 7.27
N LEU A 205 -6.57 -8.08 7.21
CA LEU A 205 -6.23 -9.49 7.10
C LEU A 205 -5.20 -9.85 8.17
N LYS A 206 -5.17 -11.13 8.54
CA LYS A 206 -4.25 -11.67 9.54
C LYS A 206 -3.50 -12.86 8.97
N LYS A 207 -2.19 -12.90 9.18
CA LYS A 207 -1.39 -14.08 8.87
C LYS A 207 -1.63 -15.15 9.94
N ILE A 208 -2.24 -16.27 9.56
CA ILE A 208 -2.68 -17.32 10.50
C ILE A 208 -1.71 -18.48 10.62
N ASN A 209 -0.77 -18.62 9.69
CA ASN A 209 0.24 -19.67 9.71
C ASN A 209 1.64 -19.08 9.85
N SER A 210 2.51 -19.86 10.44
CA SER A 210 3.93 -19.53 10.58
C SER A 210 4.73 -19.87 9.33
#